data_b8ad77407d61cf71bff4c7520899c343
#
_entry.id   b8ad77407d61cf71bff4c7520899c343
#
_cell.length_a   1.000
_cell.length_b   1.000
_cell.length_c   1.000
_cell.angle_alpha   90.00
_cell.angle_beta   90.00
_cell.angle_gamma   90.00
#
_symmetry.space_group_name_H-M   'P 1'
#
loop_
_entity.id
_entity.type
_entity.pdbx_description
1 polymer ?
#
loop_
_entity_poly.entity_id
_entity_poly.type
_entity_poly.pdbx_seq_one_letter_code
_entity_poly.pdbx_strand_id
1 'polypeptide(L)'
;MRWASSPCSSRSTSSCTDQPHEHTFHNTDRFLRGEGFDLFRLDVRNCSTRALPARYIWPTPAETVSGRPFQGEAYYARDVLAPHRAETGAGLSVEKIAKLAAVFSAWDVPDAAAELITSRRETLASLFDIDAGLDLLAAQTQAGRSRPLSYRAYMASFEADSAAFYRPEGPVPIWERIKSAWRGYRYPRERRF
;
A
#
# COMPACT_ATOMS: atom_id res chain seq x y z
N MET A 1 -9.48 6.47 -8.53
CA MET A 1 -9.98 6.14 -9.88
C MET A 1 -10.27 4.66 -9.96
N ARG A 2 -11.47 4.25 -10.42
CA ARG A 2 -11.84 2.84 -10.54
C ARG A 2 -11.65 2.38 -11.98
N TRP A 3 -11.05 1.26 -12.17
CA TRP A 3 -11.00 0.56 -13.46
C TRP A 3 -11.67 -0.82 -13.30
N ALA A 4 -12.49 -1.21 -14.25
CA ALA A 4 -13.23 -2.45 -14.22
C ALA A 4 -13.06 -3.20 -15.55
N SER A 5 -12.76 -4.48 -15.47
CA SER A 5 -12.99 -5.44 -16.55
C SER A 5 -14.26 -6.22 -16.24
N SER A 6 -15.04 -6.56 -17.25
CA SER A 6 -16.36 -7.18 -17.15
C SER A 6 -16.47 -8.36 -16.18
N PRO A 7 -17.64 -8.59 -15.55
CA PRO A 7 -17.82 -9.59 -14.51
C PRO A 7 -17.59 -11.02 -15.03
N CYS A 8 -17.24 -11.90 -14.12
CA CYS A 8 -16.90 -13.32 -14.28
C CYS A 8 -17.92 -14.24 -15.02
N SER A 9 -18.57 -13.78 -16.05
CA SER A 9 -19.39 -14.65 -16.90
C SER A 9 -18.64 -14.98 -18.19
N SER A 10 -18.31 -16.26 -18.34
CA SER A 10 -18.01 -16.98 -19.57
C SER A 10 -17.16 -16.24 -20.63
N ARG A 11 -15.91 -16.66 -20.76
CA ARG A 11 -15.08 -16.44 -21.94
C ARG A 11 -15.11 -15.02 -22.53
N SER A 12 -14.78 -14.01 -21.79
CA SER A 12 -14.06 -12.91 -22.38
C SER A 12 -12.60 -13.09 -22.00
N THR A 13 -11.81 -13.53 -22.94
CA THR A 13 -10.44 -13.08 -23.00
C THR A 13 -10.53 -11.57 -22.86
N SER A 14 -10.25 -11.02 -21.70
CA SER A 14 -9.89 -9.61 -21.62
C SER A 14 -8.58 -9.53 -22.39
N SER A 15 -8.69 -9.47 -23.72
CA SER A 15 -7.64 -8.97 -24.55
C SER A 15 -7.37 -7.58 -23.96
N CYS A 16 -6.21 -7.40 -23.32
CA CYS A 16 -5.65 -6.07 -23.19
C CYS A 16 -5.56 -5.58 -24.63
N THR A 17 -6.60 -4.89 -25.06
CA THR A 17 -6.54 -4.25 -26.35
C THR A 17 -5.58 -3.10 -26.16
N ASP A 18 -4.59 -2.98 -27.02
CA ASP A 18 -3.63 -1.85 -27.06
C ASP A 18 -4.30 -0.54 -27.49
N GLN A 19 -5.63 -0.43 -27.28
CA GLN A 19 -6.39 0.75 -27.65
C GLN A 19 -6.15 1.84 -26.58
N PRO A 20 -5.52 2.96 -26.94
CA PRO A 20 -5.11 4.00 -25.95
C PRO A 20 -6.28 4.64 -25.20
N HIS A 21 -7.50 4.55 -25.72
CA HIS A 21 -8.72 5.12 -25.14
C HIS A 21 -9.45 4.18 -24.18
N GLU A 22 -9.05 2.91 -24.09
CA GLU A 22 -9.67 2.00 -23.13
C GLU A 22 -9.22 2.28 -21.71
N HIS A 23 -10.16 2.26 -20.78
CA HIS A 23 -9.94 2.46 -19.36
C HIS A 23 -9.35 1.21 -18.70
N THR A 24 -8.18 0.78 -19.18
CA THR A 24 -7.40 -0.28 -18.55
C THR A 24 -6.44 0.31 -17.51
N PHE A 25 -5.99 -0.50 -16.56
CA PHE A 25 -4.97 -0.06 -15.60
C PHE A 25 -3.72 0.44 -16.33
N HIS A 26 -3.25 -0.31 -17.34
CA HIS A 26 -2.05 0.06 -18.11
C HIS A 26 -2.17 1.44 -18.76
N ASN A 27 -3.26 1.71 -19.46
CA ASN A 27 -3.46 3.00 -20.14
C ASN A 27 -3.61 4.14 -19.14
N THR A 28 -4.33 3.92 -18.05
CA THR A 28 -4.52 4.90 -16.98
C THR A 28 -3.18 5.19 -16.28
N ASP A 29 -2.41 4.17 -15.92
CA ASP A 29 -1.11 4.32 -15.26
C ASP A 29 -0.14 5.09 -16.17
N ARG A 30 -0.03 4.69 -17.43
CA ARG A 30 0.83 5.36 -18.41
C ARG A 30 0.47 6.83 -18.58
N PHE A 31 -0.82 7.14 -18.71
CA PHE A 31 -1.30 8.51 -18.84
C PHE A 31 -0.98 9.34 -17.59
N LEU A 32 -1.34 8.85 -16.41
CA LEU A 32 -1.13 9.59 -15.17
C LEU A 32 0.35 9.79 -14.85
N ARG A 33 1.21 8.80 -15.13
CA ARG A 33 2.67 8.98 -14.99
C ARG A 33 3.21 10.01 -15.97
N GLY A 34 2.68 10.05 -17.21
CA GLY A 34 3.00 11.10 -18.18
C GLY A 34 2.63 12.50 -17.70
N GLU A 35 1.51 12.62 -16.95
CA GLU A 35 1.06 13.87 -16.32
C GLU A 35 1.75 14.16 -14.97
N GLY A 36 2.69 13.32 -14.58
CA GLY A 36 3.49 13.54 -13.39
C GLY A 36 2.85 13.04 -12.09
N PHE A 37 1.98 12.07 -12.13
CA PHE A 37 1.46 11.39 -10.95
C PHE A 37 2.20 10.07 -10.70
N ASP A 38 2.34 9.70 -9.43
CA ASP A 38 2.88 8.43 -8.99
C ASP A 38 1.80 7.59 -8.33
N LEU A 39 1.90 6.27 -8.48
CA LEU A 39 1.00 5.32 -7.85
C LEU A 39 1.45 5.09 -6.41
N PHE A 40 0.61 5.41 -5.43
CA PHE A 40 0.87 5.21 -4.02
C PHE A 40 0.19 3.96 -3.47
N ARG A 41 -1.01 3.61 -3.99
CA ARG A 41 -1.75 2.44 -3.54
C ARG A 41 -2.54 1.82 -4.70
N LEU A 42 -2.59 0.50 -4.71
CA LEU A 42 -3.36 -0.28 -5.66
C LEU A 42 -4.11 -1.39 -4.93
N ASP A 43 -5.43 -1.26 -4.84
CA ASP A 43 -6.31 -2.29 -4.30
C ASP A 43 -6.86 -3.13 -5.46
N VAL A 44 -6.59 -4.43 -5.44
CA VAL A 44 -6.96 -5.34 -6.52
C VAL A 44 -8.00 -6.33 -6.03
N ARG A 45 -9.11 -6.44 -6.76
CA ARG A 45 -10.17 -7.42 -6.54
C ARG A 45 -10.00 -8.59 -7.49
N ASN A 46 -10.09 -9.80 -6.93
CA ASN A 46 -9.90 -11.03 -7.68
C ASN A 46 -11.21 -11.80 -7.85
N CYS A 47 -11.31 -12.54 -8.94
CA CYS A 47 -12.40 -13.46 -9.19
C CYS A 47 -11.84 -14.80 -9.69
N SER A 48 -12.21 -15.88 -9.01
CA SER A 48 -11.85 -17.22 -9.44
C SER A 48 -12.77 -17.74 -10.53
N THR A 49 -12.26 -18.67 -11.33
CA THR A 49 -13.07 -19.37 -12.35
C THR A 49 -13.95 -20.45 -11.72
N ARG A 50 -15.02 -20.82 -12.41
CA ARG A 50 -15.88 -21.95 -11.99
C ARG A 50 -15.16 -23.30 -12.00
N ALA A 51 -14.11 -23.43 -12.81
CA ALA A 51 -13.35 -24.68 -12.91
C ALA A 51 -12.57 -25.00 -11.63
N LEU A 52 -12.13 -23.97 -10.92
CA LEU A 52 -11.48 -24.09 -9.61
C LEU A 52 -11.86 -22.88 -8.75
N PRO A 53 -12.98 -22.94 -8.02
CA PRO A 53 -13.48 -21.82 -7.25
C PRO A 53 -12.62 -21.58 -5.99
N ALA A 54 -12.26 -20.32 -5.75
CA ALA A 54 -11.65 -19.88 -4.51
C ALA A 54 -12.72 -19.39 -3.53
N ARG A 55 -12.33 -19.26 -2.25
CA ARG A 55 -13.23 -18.73 -1.21
C ARG A 55 -13.64 -17.29 -1.51
N TYR A 56 -14.90 -16.98 -1.27
CA TYR A 56 -15.37 -15.59 -1.30
C TYR A 56 -14.84 -14.81 -0.09
N ILE A 57 -14.58 -13.53 -0.28
CA ILE A 57 -14.19 -12.61 0.80
C ILE A 57 -15.45 -12.25 1.64
N TRP A 58 -16.59 -12.11 0.96
CA TRP A 58 -17.87 -11.78 1.58
C TRP A 58 -18.81 -12.98 1.53
N PRO A 59 -19.88 -13.04 2.35
CA PRO A 59 -20.89 -14.11 2.29
C PRO A 59 -21.75 -14.08 1.02
N THR A 60 -21.40 -13.28 0.03
CA THR A 60 -22.07 -13.18 -1.27
C THR A 60 -21.11 -13.56 -2.40
N PRO A 61 -21.59 -14.26 -3.47
CA PRO A 61 -20.78 -14.62 -4.61
C PRO A 61 -20.34 -13.36 -5.41
N ALA A 62 -19.17 -12.83 -5.10
CA ALA A 62 -18.61 -11.67 -5.78
C ALA A 62 -17.10 -11.80 -5.89
N GLU A 63 -16.39 -11.26 -4.93
CA GLU A 63 -14.95 -11.20 -4.87
C GLU A 63 -14.38 -12.44 -4.16
N THR A 64 -13.25 -12.94 -4.67
CA THR A 64 -12.57 -14.12 -4.10
C THR A 64 -11.20 -13.78 -3.55
N VAL A 65 -10.73 -14.56 -2.58
CA VAL A 65 -9.42 -14.39 -1.93
C VAL A 65 -8.26 -14.49 -2.93
N SER A 66 -8.45 -15.27 -4.00
CA SER A 66 -7.45 -15.45 -5.06
C SER A 66 -8.15 -15.65 -6.40
N GLY A 67 -7.42 -15.46 -7.50
CA GLY A 67 -7.97 -15.60 -8.84
C GLY A 67 -7.41 -14.54 -9.78
N ARG A 68 -8.11 -14.29 -10.86
CA ARG A 68 -7.72 -13.26 -11.82
C ARG A 68 -8.17 -11.88 -11.34
N PRO A 69 -7.33 -10.86 -11.45
CA PRO A 69 -7.77 -9.47 -11.24
C PRO A 69 -8.89 -9.11 -12.21
N PHE A 70 -9.98 -8.57 -11.71
CA PHE A 70 -11.09 -8.11 -12.55
C PHE A 70 -11.44 -6.64 -12.34
N GLN A 71 -11.05 -6.08 -11.21
CA GLN A 71 -11.27 -4.69 -10.86
C GLN A 71 -10.15 -4.22 -9.92
N GLY A 72 -9.87 -2.92 -9.93
CA GLY A 72 -8.98 -2.31 -8.95
C GLY A 72 -9.29 -0.85 -8.70
N GLU A 73 -8.81 -0.38 -7.58
CA GLU A 73 -8.78 1.04 -7.20
C GLU A 73 -7.33 1.48 -7.08
N ALA A 74 -6.94 2.47 -7.86
CA ALA A 74 -5.59 3.00 -7.87
C ALA A 74 -5.57 4.44 -7.38
N TYR A 75 -4.66 4.74 -6.48
CA TYR A 75 -4.53 6.02 -5.80
C TYR A 75 -3.26 6.72 -6.30
N TYR A 76 -3.45 7.80 -7.01
CA TYR A 76 -2.37 8.56 -7.62
C TYR A 76 -2.25 9.93 -6.98
N ALA A 77 -1.03 10.33 -6.67
CA ALA A 77 -0.70 11.66 -6.24
C ALA A 77 0.61 12.12 -6.90
N ARG A 78 0.90 13.40 -6.85
CA ARG A 78 2.23 13.90 -7.21
C ARG A 78 3.15 13.69 -6.03
N ASP A 79 4.23 12.93 -6.25
CA ASP A 79 5.27 12.79 -5.25
C ASP A 79 6.12 14.06 -5.20
N VAL A 80 5.86 14.87 -4.18
CA VAL A 80 6.53 16.16 -3.96
C VAL A 80 7.93 16.02 -3.35
N LEU A 81 8.33 14.81 -2.96
CA LEU A 81 9.65 14.50 -2.41
C LEU A 81 10.57 13.86 -3.45
N ALA A 82 10.02 13.40 -4.59
CA ALA A 82 10.81 12.79 -5.63
C ALA A 82 11.90 13.75 -6.14
N PRO A 83 13.17 13.30 -6.23
CA PRO A 83 14.30 14.18 -6.59
C PRO A 83 14.11 14.88 -7.93
N HIS A 84 13.49 14.21 -8.91
CA HIS A 84 13.22 14.76 -10.25
C HIS A 84 12.05 15.78 -10.26
N ARG A 85 11.41 16.01 -9.12
CA ARG A 85 10.28 16.95 -8.93
C ARG A 85 10.50 17.95 -7.80
N ALA A 86 11.73 18.12 -7.36
CA ALA A 86 12.09 19.05 -6.30
C ALA A 86 11.52 20.46 -6.54
N GLU A 87 11.49 20.92 -7.81
CA GLU A 87 10.92 22.20 -8.19
C GLU A 87 9.39 22.26 -7.98
N THR A 88 8.68 21.17 -8.23
CA THR A 88 7.22 21.11 -8.03
C THR A 88 6.86 21.15 -6.54
N GLY A 89 7.65 20.54 -5.68
CA GLY A 89 7.48 20.55 -4.24
C GLY A 89 7.86 21.85 -3.56
N ALA A 90 8.81 22.61 -4.14
CA ALA A 90 9.29 23.87 -3.58
C ALA A 90 8.23 25.02 -3.61
N GLY A 91 7.26 24.93 -4.53
CA GLY A 91 6.20 25.94 -4.67
C GLY A 91 4.89 25.64 -3.93
N LEU A 92 4.81 24.54 -3.16
CA LEU A 92 3.59 24.21 -2.43
C LEU A 92 3.50 25.00 -1.13
N SER A 93 2.30 25.53 -0.84
CA SER A 93 2.05 26.15 0.45
C SER A 93 2.02 25.08 1.57
N VAL A 94 2.29 25.54 2.79
CA VAL A 94 2.33 24.67 3.99
C VAL A 94 1.03 23.88 4.17
N GLU A 95 -0.11 24.56 3.92
CA GLU A 95 -1.43 23.95 4.02
C GLU A 95 -1.65 22.85 2.96
N LYS A 96 -1.11 23.02 1.74
CA LYS A 96 -1.20 21.99 0.69
C LYS A 96 -0.39 20.76 1.06
N ILE A 97 0.79 20.94 1.66
CA ILE A 97 1.62 19.86 2.15
C ILE A 97 0.90 19.10 3.28
N ALA A 98 0.34 19.82 4.24
CA ALA A 98 -0.43 19.23 5.34
C ALA A 98 -1.66 18.45 4.83
N LYS A 99 -2.38 19.01 3.85
CA LYS A 99 -3.52 18.33 3.21
C LYS A 99 -3.08 17.06 2.48
N LEU A 100 -1.95 17.07 1.79
CA LEU A 100 -1.43 15.89 1.10
C LEU A 100 -1.07 14.78 2.11
N ALA A 101 -0.43 15.12 3.23
CA ALA A 101 -0.16 14.16 4.30
C ALA A 101 -1.46 13.56 4.89
N ALA A 102 -2.49 14.40 5.08
CA ALA A 102 -3.80 13.92 5.52
C ALA A 102 -4.47 12.99 4.49
N VAL A 103 -4.32 13.27 3.20
CA VAL A 103 -4.82 12.42 2.11
C VAL A 103 -4.11 11.07 2.12
N PHE A 104 -2.79 11.02 2.26
CA PHE A 104 -2.04 9.77 2.35
C PHE A 104 -2.47 8.94 3.55
N SER A 105 -2.66 9.58 4.73
CA SER A 105 -3.21 8.90 5.90
C SER A 105 -4.60 8.31 5.64
N ALA A 106 -5.49 9.06 4.98
CA ALA A 106 -6.84 8.61 4.63
C ALA A 106 -6.86 7.49 3.57
N TRP A 107 -5.84 7.43 2.72
CA TRP A 107 -5.65 6.36 1.73
C TRP A 107 -4.98 5.11 2.30
N ASP A 108 -4.75 5.06 3.61
CA ASP A 108 -4.04 3.96 4.28
C ASP A 108 -2.62 3.75 3.73
N VAL A 109 -1.91 4.89 3.51
CA VAL A 109 -0.50 4.97 3.12
C VAL A 109 0.25 5.85 4.15
N PRO A 110 0.24 5.45 5.43
CA PRO A 110 0.77 6.27 6.52
C PRO A 110 2.29 6.48 6.45
N ASP A 111 3.00 5.61 5.78
CA ASP A 111 4.45 5.71 5.52
C ASP A 111 4.78 6.91 4.64
N ALA A 112 4.07 7.12 3.52
CA ALA A 112 4.24 8.30 2.68
C ALA A 112 3.85 9.59 3.41
N ALA A 113 2.81 9.55 4.26
CA ALA A 113 2.45 10.68 5.10
C ALA A 113 3.57 11.01 6.11
N ALA A 114 4.16 9.99 6.76
CA ALA A 114 5.24 10.15 7.71
C ALA A 114 6.51 10.69 7.04
N GLU A 115 6.85 10.20 5.86
CA GLU A 115 7.97 10.68 5.05
C GLU A 115 7.79 12.17 4.71
N LEU A 116 6.60 12.57 4.26
CA LEU A 116 6.28 13.96 3.95
C LEU A 116 6.38 14.86 5.17
N ILE A 117 5.84 14.45 6.32
CA ILE A 117 5.88 15.19 7.56
C ILE A 117 7.32 15.32 8.08
N THR A 118 8.12 14.26 8.06
CA THR A 118 9.50 14.30 8.53
C THR A 118 10.39 15.16 7.63
N SER A 119 10.22 15.08 6.32
CA SER A 119 10.97 15.87 5.34
C SER A 119 10.63 17.36 5.37
N ARG A 120 9.43 17.72 5.83
CA ARG A 120 8.95 19.11 5.91
C ARG A 120 8.64 19.56 7.34
N ARG A 121 9.32 18.95 8.33
CA ARG A 121 9.08 19.13 9.76
C ARG A 121 9.05 20.60 10.18
N GLU A 122 10.08 21.34 9.82
CA GLU A 122 10.21 22.76 10.22
C GLU A 122 9.07 23.62 9.66
N THR A 123 8.69 23.35 8.41
CA THR A 123 7.62 24.08 7.74
C THR A 123 6.26 23.77 8.35
N LEU A 124 5.99 22.49 8.62
CA LEU A 124 4.70 22.02 9.12
C LEU A 124 4.50 22.30 10.63
N ALA A 125 5.56 22.50 11.39
CA ALA A 125 5.50 22.80 12.83
C ALA A 125 4.70 24.07 13.18
N SER A 126 4.50 24.95 12.20
CA SER A 126 3.65 26.13 12.35
C SER A 126 2.15 25.81 12.35
N LEU A 127 1.73 24.64 11.83
CA LEU A 127 0.31 24.28 11.70
C LEU A 127 -0.17 23.29 12.76
N PHE A 128 0.68 22.34 13.18
CA PHE A 128 0.29 21.29 14.12
C PHE A 128 1.52 20.71 14.85
N ASP A 129 1.25 19.95 15.91
CA ASP A 129 2.26 19.20 16.64
C ASP A 129 2.71 18.00 15.78
N ILE A 130 3.96 18.08 15.32
CA ILE A 130 4.57 17.09 14.45
C ILE A 130 4.68 15.71 15.10
N ASP A 131 5.10 15.68 16.37
CA ASP A 131 5.31 14.41 17.08
C ASP A 131 3.97 13.72 17.33
N ALA A 132 2.94 14.47 17.71
CA ALA A 132 1.58 13.93 17.83
C ALA A 132 1.05 13.43 16.48
N GLY A 133 1.30 14.14 15.38
CA GLY A 133 0.93 13.71 14.02
C GLY A 133 1.61 12.40 13.63
N LEU A 134 2.91 12.27 13.87
CA LEU A 134 3.66 11.03 13.60
C LEU A 134 3.22 9.87 14.50
N ASP A 135 2.86 10.13 15.74
CA ASP A 135 2.34 9.10 16.65
C ASP A 135 1.00 8.56 16.17
N LEU A 136 0.11 9.41 15.63
CA LEU A 136 -1.15 8.98 15.00
C LEU A 136 -0.90 8.07 13.79
N LEU A 137 0.04 8.41 12.92
CA LEU A 137 0.39 7.59 11.76
C LEU A 137 1.00 6.24 12.18
N ALA A 138 1.90 6.26 13.17
CA ALA A 138 2.47 5.04 13.74
C ALA A 138 1.40 4.13 14.37
N ALA A 139 0.36 4.71 14.97
CA ALA A 139 -0.74 3.95 15.53
C ALA A 139 -1.57 3.23 14.44
N GLN A 140 -1.72 3.80 13.25
CA GLN A 140 -2.40 3.15 12.12
C GLN A 140 -1.69 1.86 11.70
N THR A 141 -0.36 1.86 11.60
CA THR A 141 0.42 0.67 11.23
C THR A 141 0.44 -0.39 12.31
N GLN A 142 0.08 -0.04 13.55
CA GLN A 142 0.04 -0.93 14.72
C GLN A 142 -1.38 -1.43 15.04
N ALA A 143 -2.25 -1.52 14.03
CA ALA A 143 -3.61 -1.99 14.21
C ALA A 143 -3.66 -3.33 14.97
N GLY A 144 -4.56 -3.44 15.95
CA GLY A 144 -4.68 -4.61 16.83
C GLY A 144 -3.85 -4.54 18.11
N ARG A 145 -2.98 -3.55 18.30
CA ARG A 145 -2.35 -3.30 19.60
C ARG A 145 -3.25 -2.45 20.48
N SER A 146 -3.49 -2.89 21.72
CA SER A 146 -4.26 -2.11 22.72
C SER A 146 -3.58 -0.80 23.12
N ARG A 147 -2.26 -0.74 23.01
CA ARG A 147 -1.44 0.46 23.23
C ARG A 147 -0.37 0.55 22.14
N PRO A 148 -0.59 1.34 21.11
CA PRO A 148 0.43 1.58 20.10
C PRO A 148 1.63 2.31 20.69
N LEU A 149 2.81 2.01 20.18
CA LEU A 149 4.03 2.73 20.51
C LEU A 149 4.00 4.11 19.85
N SER A 150 4.66 5.09 20.46
CA SER A 150 4.95 6.36 19.79
C SER A 150 5.80 6.13 18.54
N TYR A 151 5.75 7.03 17.57
CA TYR A 151 6.55 6.95 16.34
C TYR A 151 8.04 6.71 16.64
N ARG A 152 8.62 7.47 17.57
CA ARG A 152 10.02 7.32 17.97
C ARG A 152 10.32 5.92 18.52
N ALA A 153 9.48 5.41 19.41
CA ALA A 153 9.65 4.08 20.00
C ALA A 153 9.45 2.97 18.96
N TYR A 154 8.52 3.17 18.02
CA TYR A 154 8.25 2.25 16.93
C TYR A 154 9.46 2.15 15.99
N MET A 155 10.03 3.29 15.57
CA MET A 155 11.23 3.33 14.74
C MET A 155 12.44 2.73 15.44
N ALA A 156 12.67 3.07 16.72
CA ALA A 156 13.75 2.49 17.50
C ALA A 156 13.63 0.95 17.63
N SER A 157 12.41 0.43 17.78
CA SER A 157 12.18 -1.03 17.80
C SER A 157 12.44 -1.70 16.46
N PHE A 158 12.15 -1.01 15.36
CA PHE A 158 12.45 -1.49 14.00
C PHE A 158 13.95 -1.51 13.74
N GLU A 159 14.67 -0.48 14.11
CA GLU A 159 16.14 -0.39 13.99
C GLU A 159 16.85 -1.45 14.84
N ALA A 160 16.34 -1.72 16.05
CA ALA A 160 16.91 -2.74 16.93
C ALA A 160 16.70 -4.17 16.42
N ASP A 161 15.53 -4.49 15.86
CA ASP A 161 15.20 -5.82 15.35
C ASP A 161 14.13 -5.72 14.24
N SER A 162 14.56 -5.42 13.02
CA SER A 162 13.66 -5.37 11.85
C SER A 162 13.03 -6.73 11.54
N ALA A 163 13.66 -7.83 11.92
CA ALA A 163 13.12 -9.17 11.69
C ALA A 163 11.87 -9.45 12.56
N ALA A 164 11.74 -8.79 13.71
CA ALA A 164 10.55 -8.89 14.56
C ALA A 164 9.29 -8.29 13.89
N PHE A 165 9.46 -7.41 12.91
CA PHE A 165 8.36 -6.82 12.13
C PHE A 165 7.83 -7.76 11.04
N TYR A 166 8.60 -8.80 10.70
CA TYR A 166 8.14 -9.87 9.83
C TYR A 166 7.28 -10.86 10.61
N ARG A 167 6.09 -10.44 10.99
CA ARG A 167 5.09 -11.32 11.58
C ARG A 167 3.90 -11.40 10.65
N PRO A 168 3.51 -12.61 10.18
CA PRO A 168 2.26 -12.76 9.48
C PRO A 168 1.13 -12.31 10.41
N GLU A 169 0.23 -11.49 9.90
CA GLU A 169 -0.95 -11.04 10.63
C GLU A 169 -1.78 -12.24 11.09
N GLY A 170 -2.06 -12.32 12.39
CA GLY A 170 -2.84 -13.38 13.02
C GLY A 170 -2.00 -14.54 13.59
N PRO A 171 -2.64 -15.43 14.36
CA PRO A 171 -1.98 -16.61 14.88
C PRO A 171 -1.59 -17.52 13.72
N VAL A 172 -0.29 -17.62 13.45
CA VAL A 172 0.23 -18.56 12.46
C VAL A 172 -0.20 -19.96 12.89
N PRO A 173 -0.99 -20.68 12.09
CA PRO A 173 -1.37 -22.05 12.42
C PRO A 173 -0.14 -22.91 12.73
N ILE A 174 -0.21 -23.76 13.73
CA ILE A 174 0.92 -24.58 14.19
C ILE A 174 1.58 -25.30 13.01
N TRP A 175 0.82 -25.78 12.06
CA TRP A 175 1.32 -26.46 10.86
C TRP A 175 2.13 -25.53 9.92
N GLU A 176 1.81 -24.24 9.81
CA GLU A 176 2.64 -23.26 9.08
C GLU A 176 3.96 -22.97 9.80
N ARG A 177 3.95 -22.94 11.12
CA ARG A 177 5.17 -22.84 11.93
C ARG A 177 6.06 -24.06 11.71
N ILE A 178 5.47 -25.26 11.66
CA ILE A 178 6.19 -26.50 11.36
C ILE A 178 6.76 -26.46 9.94
N LYS A 179 5.96 -26.05 8.93
CA LYS A 179 6.44 -25.92 7.56
C LYS A 179 7.57 -24.91 7.42
N SER A 180 7.50 -23.75 8.09
CA SER A 180 8.54 -22.74 8.04
C SER A 180 9.84 -23.24 8.69
N ALA A 181 9.75 -23.97 9.80
CA ALA A 181 10.90 -24.64 10.43
C ALA A 181 11.52 -25.68 9.49
N TRP A 182 10.69 -26.50 8.82
CA TRP A 182 11.16 -27.47 7.83
C TRP A 182 11.80 -26.82 6.60
N ARG A 183 11.27 -25.70 6.10
CA ARG A 183 11.91 -24.96 5.00
C ARG A 183 13.23 -24.33 5.43
N GLY A 184 13.33 -23.81 6.65
CA GLY A 184 14.58 -23.29 7.22
C GLY A 184 15.66 -24.37 7.37
N TYR A 185 15.26 -25.61 7.66
CA TYR A 185 16.17 -26.75 7.73
C TYR A 185 16.64 -27.24 6.33
N ARG A 186 15.74 -27.17 5.34
CA ARG A 186 16.04 -27.68 3.97
C ARG A 186 16.78 -26.66 3.10
N TYR A 187 16.69 -25.36 3.43
CA TYR A 187 17.39 -24.28 2.76
C TYR A 187 18.05 -23.38 3.81
N PRO A 188 19.24 -23.77 4.34
CA PRO A 188 19.99 -22.88 5.21
C PRO A 188 20.26 -21.58 4.45
N ARG A 189 19.92 -20.46 5.08
CA ARG A 189 20.19 -19.12 4.53
C ARG A 189 21.68 -19.02 4.25
N GLU A 190 22.07 -18.98 2.99
CA GLU A 190 23.39 -18.50 2.63
C GLU A 190 23.53 -17.07 3.15
N ARG A 191 24.43 -16.89 4.11
CA ARG A 191 24.82 -15.53 4.56
C ARG A 191 25.46 -14.85 3.37
N ARG A 192 24.73 -13.95 2.73
CA ARG A 192 25.33 -12.99 1.81
C ARG A 192 26.04 -11.95 2.67
N PHE A 193 27.35 -11.93 2.54
CA PHE A 193 28.21 -10.85 3.00
C PHE A 193 27.97 -9.60 2.18
#